data_7a07c95428430bdd728fbef65d3986d0
#
_entry.id   7a07c95428430bdd728fbef65d3986d0
#
_cell.length_a   1.000
_cell.length_b   1.000
_cell.length_c   1.000
_cell.angle_alpha   90.00
_cell.angle_beta   90.00
_cell.angle_gamma   90.00
#
_symmetry.space_group_name_H-M   'P 1'
#
loop_
_entity.id
_entity.type
_entity.pdbx_description
1 polymer ?
#
loop_
_entity_poly.entity_id
_entity_poly.type
_entity_poly.pdbx_seq_one_letter_code
_entity_poly.pdbx_strand_id
1 'polypeptide(L)'
;PENTFQVTQFDLQEGLSQLFSLSIQAVSPLPEIDFQTVLGVASSLTVKRDGKILRTVQGILAGAEQGNTDGVKTWYHFVIRPEMWVMTLKQDSRIFQNMTVPNILETLLSESHIKFDKQFYHPEEHLKREYITQKRETMYEFWYRLAAEEGINYWFEEGPQLFYSDRHLGMKAGISLTYNPQSETDITDSTATTWRYAEQLCSDIRVDKDYNQLRPSYPLSHQVTGEVHQQHEIFESYGRFQEDAEGKPLNQIRYEQSQNQRQVGSATTNCIELAPGRIFTLSNHPSPRMNTTWQVISVSHHGVQPLADNSGGEGTQLSNQLSFIPSTQEWRPPYRYKP
;
A
#
# COMPACT_ATOMS: atom_id res chain seq x y z
N PRO A 1 -15.82 28.53 -3.98
CA PRO A 1 -16.68 28.53 -5.17
C PRO A 1 -16.36 27.31 -6.03
N GLU A 2 -17.37 26.69 -6.63
CA GLU A 2 -17.20 25.63 -7.62
C GLU A 2 -16.31 26.13 -8.77
N ASN A 3 -15.44 25.27 -9.31
CA ASN A 3 -14.52 25.56 -10.42
C ASN A 3 -13.44 26.62 -10.15
N THR A 4 -12.97 26.74 -8.92
CA THR A 4 -11.85 27.64 -8.59
C THR A 4 -10.52 27.16 -9.18
N PHE A 5 -10.33 25.83 -9.26
CA PHE A 5 -9.11 25.20 -9.76
C PHE A 5 -9.38 24.35 -10.99
N GLN A 6 -8.50 24.44 -11.97
CA GLN A 6 -8.43 23.51 -13.09
C GLN A 6 -7.21 22.64 -12.92
N VAL A 7 -7.42 21.35 -12.71
CA VAL A 7 -6.32 20.35 -12.60
C VAL A 7 -5.68 20.18 -13.98
N THR A 8 -4.36 20.28 -14.03
CA THR A 8 -3.55 20.08 -15.25
C THR A 8 -2.80 18.76 -15.25
N GLN A 9 -2.39 18.31 -14.06
CA GLN A 9 -1.65 17.06 -13.90
C GLN A 9 -1.90 16.49 -12.51
N PHE A 10 -1.83 15.17 -12.39
CA PHE A 10 -1.73 14.51 -11.09
C PHE A 10 -0.75 13.33 -11.14
N ASP A 11 -0.13 13.04 -10.00
CA ASP A 11 0.72 11.89 -9.74
C ASP A 11 0.24 11.23 -8.46
N LEU A 12 -0.24 9.98 -8.55
CA LEU A 12 -0.71 9.19 -7.41
C LEU A 12 0.19 7.97 -7.22
N GLN A 13 0.84 7.89 -6.07
CA GLN A 13 1.66 6.74 -5.67
C GLN A 13 0.98 5.98 -4.55
N GLU A 14 0.75 4.69 -4.75
CA GLU A 14 0.11 3.79 -3.81
C GLU A 14 0.90 2.49 -3.68
N GLY A 15 0.91 1.92 -2.49
CA GLY A 15 1.54 0.63 -2.22
C GLY A 15 0.82 -0.12 -1.09
N LEU A 16 0.85 -1.44 -1.16
CA LEU A 16 0.38 -2.28 -0.08
C LEU A 16 1.21 -2.02 1.17
N SER A 17 0.56 -1.77 2.28
CA SER A 17 1.19 -1.35 3.54
C SER A 17 2.04 -0.07 3.43
N GLN A 18 1.56 0.89 2.62
CA GLN A 18 2.17 2.21 2.46
C GLN A 18 1.10 3.31 2.48
N LEU A 19 1.46 4.47 3.02
CA LEU A 19 0.63 5.67 2.94
C LEU A 19 0.70 6.23 1.51
N PHE A 20 -0.43 6.40 0.85
CA PHE A 20 -0.43 6.97 -0.49
C PHE A 20 -0.01 8.45 -0.49
N SER A 21 0.46 8.90 -1.65
CA SER A 21 0.76 10.29 -1.95
C SER A 21 0.11 10.68 -3.27
N LEU A 22 -0.80 11.64 -3.22
CA LEU A 22 -1.41 12.25 -4.40
C LEU A 22 -0.92 13.68 -4.53
N SER A 23 -0.16 13.95 -5.58
CA SER A 23 0.34 15.25 -5.99
C SER A 23 -0.53 15.79 -7.12
N ILE A 24 -1.01 17.02 -7.02
CA ILE A 24 -1.90 17.66 -8.00
C ILE A 24 -1.31 19.00 -8.40
N GLN A 25 -1.16 19.22 -9.70
CA GLN A 25 -0.91 20.54 -10.28
C GLN A 25 -2.22 21.11 -10.79
N ALA A 26 -2.49 22.35 -10.44
CA ALA A 26 -3.70 23.05 -10.85
C ALA A 26 -3.42 24.52 -11.13
N VAL A 27 -4.28 25.12 -11.95
CA VAL A 27 -4.27 26.56 -12.19
C VAL A 27 -5.56 27.20 -11.70
N SER A 28 -5.47 28.43 -11.25
CA SER A 28 -6.60 29.23 -10.78
C SER A 28 -6.43 30.70 -11.17
N PRO A 29 -7.53 31.41 -11.45
CA PRO A 29 -7.52 32.86 -11.59
C PRO A 29 -7.27 33.60 -10.26
N LEU A 30 -7.34 32.90 -9.12
CA LEU A 30 -7.07 33.49 -7.82
C LEU A 30 -5.57 33.71 -7.65
N PRO A 31 -5.13 34.95 -7.39
CA PRO A 31 -3.71 35.28 -7.23
C PRO A 31 -3.14 34.81 -5.88
N GLU A 32 -4.00 34.56 -4.89
CA GLU A 32 -3.62 34.22 -3.53
C GLU A 32 -4.67 33.33 -2.86
N ILE A 33 -4.21 32.39 -2.04
CA ILE A 33 -5.03 31.49 -1.22
C ILE A 33 -4.40 31.43 0.18
N ASP A 34 -5.23 31.57 1.19
CA ASP A 34 -4.80 31.34 2.58
C ASP A 34 -4.68 29.84 2.86
N PHE A 35 -3.44 29.34 2.80
CA PHE A 35 -3.15 27.93 3.02
C PHE A 35 -3.46 27.46 4.44
N GLN A 36 -3.42 28.34 5.44
CA GLN A 36 -3.73 27.97 6.84
C GLN A 36 -5.17 27.50 6.99
N THR A 37 -6.08 28.03 6.18
CA THR A 37 -7.50 27.66 6.22
C THR A 37 -7.81 26.35 5.49
N VAL A 38 -6.94 25.87 4.59
CA VAL A 38 -7.19 24.69 3.76
C VAL A 38 -6.34 23.48 4.13
N LEU A 39 -5.22 23.67 4.83
CA LEU A 39 -4.40 22.55 5.31
C LEU A 39 -5.17 21.70 6.33
N GLY A 40 -5.09 20.38 6.20
CA GLY A 40 -5.80 19.41 7.03
C GLY A 40 -7.26 19.18 6.64
N VAL A 41 -7.80 19.93 5.66
CA VAL A 41 -9.18 19.77 5.21
C VAL A 41 -9.33 18.53 4.32
N ALA A 42 -10.47 17.84 4.45
CA ALA A 42 -10.82 16.72 3.58
C ALA A 42 -10.83 17.15 2.11
N SER A 43 -10.10 16.41 1.28
CA SER A 43 -9.88 16.73 -0.12
C SER A 43 -9.96 15.48 -0.97
N SER A 44 -10.37 15.63 -2.22
CA SER A 44 -10.49 14.49 -3.14
C SER A 44 -10.11 14.86 -4.57
N LEU A 45 -9.61 13.87 -5.32
CA LEU A 45 -9.46 13.89 -6.77
C LEU A 45 -10.42 12.87 -7.37
N THR A 46 -11.26 13.29 -8.31
CA THR A 46 -12.14 12.40 -9.09
C THR A 46 -11.67 12.34 -10.53
N VAL A 47 -11.31 11.15 -10.99
CA VAL A 47 -10.95 10.87 -12.37
C VAL A 47 -12.19 10.39 -13.12
N LYS A 48 -12.50 11.06 -14.25
CA LYS A 48 -13.67 10.76 -15.10
C LYS A 48 -13.22 10.50 -16.54
N ARG A 49 -13.95 9.64 -17.23
CA ARG A 49 -13.85 9.44 -18.67
C ARG A 49 -15.26 9.50 -19.27
N ASP A 50 -15.49 10.32 -20.27
CA ASP A 50 -16.79 10.51 -20.95
C ASP A 50 -17.95 10.75 -19.95
N GLY A 51 -17.70 11.56 -18.92
CA GLY A 51 -18.66 11.88 -17.87
C GLY A 51 -18.84 10.79 -16.78
N LYS A 52 -18.33 9.59 -17.01
CA LYS A 52 -18.38 8.48 -16.03
C LYS A 52 -17.22 8.60 -15.03
N ILE A 53 -17.53 8.51 -13.74
CA ILE A 53 -16.50 8.42 -12.69
C ILE A 53 -15.83 7.04 -12.79
N LEU A 54 -14.51 7.04 -12.97
CA LEU A 54 -13.69 5.83 -12.94
C LEU A 54 -13.13 5.58 -11.54
N ARG A 55 -12.67 6.64 -10.86
CA ARG A 55 -12.10 6.53 -9.52
C ARG A 55 -12.17 7.86 -8.77
N THR A 56 -12.36 7.79 -7.45
CA THR A 56 -12.21 8.93 -6.53
C THR A 56 -11.19 8.57 -5.46
N VAL A 57 -10.15 9.39 -5.33
CA VAL A 57 -9.13 9.28 -4.26
C VAL A 57 -9.43 10.37 -3.24
N GLN A 58 -9.56 9.98 -1.96
CA GLN A 58 -9.92 10.87 -0.86
C GLN A 58 -8.85 10.85 0.23
N GLY A 59 -8.64 12.00 0.85
CA GLY A 59 -7.71 12.16 1.96
C GLY A 59 -7.80 13.56 2.54
N ILE A 60 -6.71 14.02 3.11
CA ILE A 60 -6.55 15.37 3.65
C ILE A 60 -5.51 16.15 2.86
N LEU A 61 -5.70 17.44 2.72
CA LEU A 61 -4.69 18.33 2.14
C LEU A 61 -3.51 18.47 3.12
N ALA A 62 -2.42 17.78 2.83
CA ALA A 62 -1.22 17.75 3.67
C ALA A 62 -0.20 18.82 3.30
N GLY A 63 -0.26 19.34 2.07
CA GLY A 63 0.64 20.40 1.57
C GLY A 63 -0.01 21.21 0.47
N ALA A 64 0.31 22.49 0.43
CA ALA A 64 -0.11 23.42 -0.60
C ALA A 64 1.03 24.39 -0.90
N GLU A 65 1.28 24.64 -2.18
CA GLU A 65 2.30 25.55 -2.68
C GLU A 65 1.71 26.44 -3.76
N GLN A 66 2.04 27.71 -3.72
CA GLN A 66 1.75 28.65 -4.80
C GLN A 66 3.01 28.82 -5.64
N GLY A 67 2.89 28.52 -6.92
CA GLY A 67 3.97 28.68 -7.91
C GLY A 67 3.90 30.02 -8.62
N ASN A 68 4.29 30.01 -9.88
CA ASN A 68 4.33 31.21 -10.72
C ASN A 68 2.93 31.75 -11.04
N THR A 69 2.87 33.02 -11.44
CA THR A 69 1.66 33.65 -12.02
C THR A 69 2.05 34.36 -13.32
N ASP A 70 1.15 34.33 -14.31
CA ASP A 70 1.27 35.13 -15.54
C ASP A 70 0.43 36.41 -15.50
N GLY A 71 -0.17 36.70 -14.33
CA GLY A 71 -1.08 37.83 -14.12
C GLY A 71 -2.54 37.55 -14.41
N VAL A 72 -2.86 36.41 -15.05
CA VAL A 72 -4.21 35.92 -15.35
C VAL A 72 -4.48 34.62 -14.60
N LYS A 73 -3.51 33.72 -14.57
CA LYS A 73 -3.56 32.41 -13.92
C LYS A 73 -2.37 32.28 -12.98
N THR A 74 -2.61 31.65 -11.84
CA THR A 74 -1.62 31.27 -10.85
C THR A 74 -1.58 29.74 -10.75
N TRP A 75 -0.37 29.19 -10.77
CA TRP A 75 -0.15 27.76 -10.62
C TRP A 75 -0.09 27.39 -9.15
N TYR A 76 -0.73 26.28 -8.82
CA TYR A 76 -0.77 25.71 -7.47
C TYR A 76 -0.35 24.26 -7.50
N HIS A 77 0.33 23.83 -6.45
CA HIS A 77 0.65 22.43 -6.22
C HIS A 77 0.07 21.99 -4.88
N PHE A 78 -0.70 20.89 -4.89
CA PHE A 78 -1.36 20.34 -3.73
C PHE A 78 -0.90 18.91 -3.48
N VAL A 79 -0.72 18.54 -2.21
CA VAL A 79 -0.40 17.17 -1.79
C VAL A 79 -1.51 16.66 -0.90
N ILE A 80 -2.18 15.60 -1.33
CA ILE A 80 -3.21 14.89 -0.56
C ILE A 80 -2.61 13.60 -0.01
N ARG A 81 -2.86 13.33 1.27
CA ARG A 81 -2.43 12.15 2.00
C ARG A 81 -3.63 11.45 2.62
N PRO A 82 -3.56 10.12 2.92
CA PRO A 82 -4.62 9.47 3.69
C PRO A 82 -4.74 10.06 5.09
N GLU A 83 -5.94 10.01 5.69
CA GLU A 83 -6.14 10.51 7.06
C GLU A 83 -5.14 9.89 8.06
N MET A 84 -4.78 8.63 7.88
CA MET A 84 -3.77 7.93 8.71
C MET A 84 -2.40 8.63 8.72
N TRP A 85 -2.09 9.47 7.72
CA TRP A 85 -0.84 10.21 7.67
C TRP A 85 -0.64 11.13 8.87
N VAL A 86 -1.70 11.64 9.51
CA VAL A 86 -1.59 12.48 10.71
C VAL A 86 -0.88 11.77 11.87
N MET A 87 -0.90 10.44 11.88
CA MET A 87 -0.18 9.65 12.88
C MET A 87 1.35 9.76 12.76
N THR A 88 1.87 10.20 11.61
CA THR A 88 3.31 10.51 11.43
C THR A 88 3.73 11.79 12.11
N LEU A 89 2.77 12.67 12.46
CA LEU A 89 3.01 13.97 13.10
C LEU A 89 2.97 13.89 14.63
N LYS A 90 2.62 12.73 15.19
CA LYS A 90 2.51 12.50 16.63
C LYS A 90 3.54 11.48 17.07
N GLN A 91 4.39 11.84 18.03
CA GLN A 91 5.40 10.96 18.63
C GLN A 91 5.06 10.73 20.10
N ASP A 92 5.25 9.50 20.59
CA ASP A 92 4.95 9.13 21.98
C ASP A 92 5.95 8.10 22.53
N SER A 93 5.87 7.88 23.85
CA SER A 93 6.58 6.82 24.58
C SER A 93 5.66 6.27 25.65
N ARG A 94 5.10 5.09 25.42
CA ARG A 94 4.14 4.43 26.31
C ARG A 94 4.22 2.91 26.24
N ILE A 95 3.59 2.24 27.16
CA ILE A 95 3.57 0.78 27.29
C ILE A 95 2.13 0.30 27.19
N PHE A 96 1.92 -0.76 26.42
CA PHE A 96 0.68 -1.54 26.35
C PHE A 96 0.92 -2.87 27.06
N GLN A 97 -0.01 -3.29 27.91
CA GLN A 97 0.12 -4.50 28.74
C GLN A 97 -1.05 -5.45 28.50
N ASN A 98 -0.75 -6.75 28.41
CA ASN A 98 -1.73 -7.83 28.27
C ASN A 98 -2.70 -7.63 27.09
N MET A 99 -2.21 -7.07 25.98
CA MET A 99 -2.99 -6.80 24.77
C MET A 99 -2.49 -7.60 23.59
N THR A 100 -3.39 -7.91 22.66
CA THR A 100 -3.01 -8.41 21.33
C THR A 100 -2.58 -7.25 20.44
N VAL A 101 -1.75 -7.51 19.44
CA VAL A 101 -1.37 -6.48 18.46
C VAL A 101 -2.59 -5.89 17.75
N PRO A 102 -3.57 -6.66 17.23
CA PRO A 102 -4.79 -6.08 16.66
C PRO A 102 -5.49 -5.07 17.57
N ASN A 103 -5.61 -5.37 18.88
CA ASN A 103 -6.25 -4.44 19.82
C ASN A 103 -5.45 -3.15 19.99
N ILE A 104 -4.11 -3.23 19.97
CA ILE A 104 -3.25 -2.03 20.02
C ILE A 104 -3.42 -1.21 18.74
N LEU A 105 -3.43 -1.86 17.55
CA LEU A 105 -3.63 -1.18 16.29
C LEU A 105 -4.95 -0.40 16.26
N GLU A 106 -6.04 -1.01 16.75
CA GLU A 106 -7.36 -0.36 16.87
C GLU A 106 -7.36 0.82 17.84
N THR A 107 -6.69 0.66 18.99
CA THR A 107 -6.57 1.74 19.98
C THR A 107 -5.90 2.96 19.35
N LEU A 108 -4.78 2.77 18.65
CA LEU A 108 -4.03 3.85 18.01
C LEU A 108 -4.84 4.56 16.91
N LEU A 109 -5.58 3.80 16.10
CA LEU A 109 -6.45 4.35 15.06
C LEU A 109 -7.62 5.13 15.67
N SER A 110 -8.25 4.58 16.71
CA SER A 110 -9.37 5.22 17.41
C SER A 110 -8.97 6.54 18.09
N GLU A 111 -7.82 6.55 18.77
CA GLU A 111 -7.24 7.76 19.38
C GLU A 111 -6.86 8.83 18.35
N SER A 112 -6.59 8.42 17.12
CA SER A 112 -6.30 9.31 16.00
C SER A 112 -7.53 9.66 15.18
N HIS A 113 -8.72 9.17 15.55
CA HIS A 113 -10.00 9.37 14.87
C HIS A 113 -9.99 8.87 13.41
N ILE A 114 -9.16 7.86 13.11
CA ILE A 114 -9.07 7.27 11.77
C ILE A 114 -10.18 6.24 11.61
N LYS A 115 -10.93 6.34 10.50
CA LYS A 115 -11.93 5.35 10.13
C LYS A 115 -11.24 4.13 9.52
N PHE A 116 -11.61 2.95 9.97
CA PHE A 116 -11.03 1.71 9.49
C PHE A 116 -12.06 0.59 9.42
N ASP A 117 -11.75 -0.39 8.59
CA ASP A 117 -12.37 -1.71 8.58
C ASP A 117 -11.26 -2.78 8.61
N LYS A 118 -11.58 -3.99 9.04
CA LYS A 118 -10.60 -5.06 9.21
C LYS A 118 -11.20 -6.42 8.95
N GLN A 119 -10.34 -7.35 8.53
CA GLN A 119 -10.71 -8.74 8.40
C GLN A 119 -9.54 -9.63 8.80
N PHE A 120 -9.72 -10.39 9.88
CA PHE A 120 -8.75 -11.38 10.32
C PHE A 120 -9.26 -12.77 10.00
N TYR A 121 -8.42 -13.58 9.36
CA TYR A 121 -8.71 -14.97 9.01
C TYR A 121 -8.17 -15.94 10.06
N HIS A 122 -7.13 -15.54 10.79
CA HIS A 122 -6.51 -16.31 11.87
C HIS A 122 -6.37 -15.49 13.14
N PRO A 123 -7.48 -15.03 13.74
CA PRO A 123 -7.42 -14.19 14.95
C PRO A 123 -6.77 -14.90 16.15
N GLU A 124 -6.77 -16.24 16.17
CA GLU A 124 -6.14 -17.07 17.18
C GLU A 124 -4.60 -17.03 17.15
N GLU A 125 -3.99 -16.63 16.03
CA GLU A 125 -2.53 -16.49 15.91
C GLU A 125 -2.01 -15.20 16.56
N HIS A 126 -2.89 -14.22 16.81
CA HIS A 126 -2.54 -12.94 17.44
C HIS A 126 -2.66 -13.01 18.95
N LEU A 127 -1.63 -13.53 19.60
CA LEU A 127 -1.65 -13.76 21.05
C LEU A 127 -1.46 -12.47 21.85
N LYS A 128 -1.95 -12.49 23.09
CA LYS A 128 -1.69 -11.41 24.05
C LYS A 128 -0.23 -11.41 24.45
N ARG A 129 0.40 -10.25 24.38
CA ARG A 129 1.77 -10.04 24.86
C ARG A 129 1.76 -9.38 26.23
N GLU A 130 2.69 -9.79 27.09
CA GLU A 130 2.81 -9.26 28.44
C GLU A 130 2.97 -7.74 28.44
N TYR A 131 3.88 -7.23 27.60
CA TYR A 131 4.00 -5.80 27.34
C TYR A 131 4.57 -5.51 25.95
N ILE A 132 4.18 -4.40 25.39
CA ILE A 132 4.70 -3.85 24.13
C ILE A 132 5.01 -2.37 24.34
N THR A 133 6.21 -1.94 23.99
CA THR A 133 6.68 -0.58 24.22
C THR A 133 6.73 0.21 22.91
N GLN A 134 6.05 1.35 22.89
CA GLN A 134 6.34 2.45 21.98
C GLN A 134 7.43 3.29 22.61
N LYS A 135 8.55 3.51 21.92
CA LYS A 135 9.68 4.27 22.46
C LYS A 135 10.21 5.24 21.41
N ARG A 136 9.88 6.52 21.56
CA ARG A 136 10.30 7.60 20.65
C ARG A 136 9.99 7.30 19.18
N GLU A 137 8.86 6.67 18.95
CA GLU A 137 8.31 6.39 17.62
C GLU A 137 7.12 7.29 17.38
N THR A 138 6.90 7.68 16.14
CA THR A 138 5.62 8.24 15.76
C THR A 138 4.52 7.19 15.94
N MET A 139 3.27 7.62 16.08
CA MET A 139 2.15 6.68 16.19
C MET A 139 2.07 5.78 14.96
N TYR A 140 2.38 6.32 13.77
CA TYR A 140 2.39 5.55 12.52
C TYR A 140 3.54 4.53 12.50
N GLU A 141 4.78 4.90 12.85
CA GLU A 141 5.92 3.98 12.88
C GLU A 141 5.67 2.82 13.84
N PHE A 142 5.10 3.10 15.01
CA PHE A 142 4.73 2.09 15.98
C PHE A 142 3.63 1.18 15.46
N TRP A 143 2.56 1.74 14.89
CA TRP A 143 1.47 0.99 14.28
C TRP A 143 1.99 0.08 13.15
N TYR A 144 2.76 0.65 12.21
CA TYR A 144 3.35 -0.10 11.09
C TYR A 144 4.27 -1.23 11.56
N ARG A 145 5.14 -0.96 12.53
CA ARG A 145 6.06 -1.96 13.08
C ARG A 145 5.33 -3.17 13.64
N LEU A 146 4.27 -2.95 14.43
CA LEU A 146 3.47 -4.03 15.01
C LEU A 146 2.68 -4.79 13.93
N ALA A 147 2.08 -4.08 12.98
CA ALA A 147 1.37 -4.70 11.86
C ALA A 147 2.32 -5.57 11.02
N ALA A 148 3.52 -5.06 10.69
CA ALA A 148 4.50 -5.79 9.91
C ALA A 148 5.07 -6.99 10.67
N GLU A 149 5.25 -6.91 11.99
CA GLU A 149 5.72 -8.02 12.83
C GLU A 149 4.74 -9.20 12.77
N GLU A 150 3.43 -8.93 12.77
CA GLU A 150 2.39 -9.96 12.69
C GLU A 150 1.83 -10.17 11.28
N GLY A 151 2.54 -9.70 10.26
CA GLY A 151 2.20 -9.93 8.86
C GLY A 151 0.89 -9.29 8.41
N ILE A 152 0.41 -8.28 9.13
CA ILE A 152 -0.84 -7.57 8.82
C ILE A 152 -0.59 -6.56 7.72
N ASN A 153 -1.27 -6.73 6.58
CA ASN A 153 -1.29 -5.80 5.46
C ASN A 153 -2.36 -4.75 5.63
N TYR A 154 -2.13 -3.56 5.05
CA TYR A 154 -3.16 -2.54 4.95
C TYR A 154 -3.16 -1.84 3.60
N TRP A 155 -4.29 -1.26 3.24
CA TRP A 155 -4.51 -0.46 2.03
C TRP A 155 -5.66 0.52 2.24
N PHE A 156 -5.88 1.39 1.26
CA PHE A 156 -6.97 2.35 1.31
C PHE A 156 -8.04 1.98 0.28
N GLU A 157 -9.26 1.84 0.73
CA GLU A 157 -10.43 1.57 -0.12
C GLU A 157 -10.95 2.87 -0.76
N GLU A 158 -11.94 2.75 -1.63
CA GLU A 158 -12.65 3.91 -2.15
C GLU A 158 -13.28 4.70 -0.99
N GLY A 159 -12.86 5.97 -0.84
CA GLY A 159 -13.14 6.79 0.33
C GLY A 159 -11.92 6.90 1.25
N PRO A 160 -12.04 7.61 2.38
CA PRO A 160 -10.92 7.81 3.30
C PRO A 160 -10.67 6.59 4.21
N GLN A 161 -11.27 5.44 3.93
CA GLN A 161 -11.29 4.29 4.83
C GLN A 161 -10.03 3.44 4.68
N LEU A 162 -9.32 3.26 5.80
CA LEU A 162 -8.27 2.29 5.95
C LEU A 162 -8.88 0.88 6.07
N PHE A 163 -8.35 -0.08 5.32
CA PHE A 163 -8.63 -1.50 5.51
C PHE A 163 -7.34 -2.25 5.85
N TYR A 164 -7.41 -3.23 6.78
CA TYR A 164 -6.26 -4.07 7.09
C TYR A 164 -6.65 -5.51 7.38
N SER A 165 -5.74 -6.44 7.05
CA SER A 165 -5.99 -7.89 7.11
C SER A 165 -4.69 -8.67 7.35
N ASP A 166 -4.81 -9.80 8.00
CA ASP A 166 -3.72 -10.77 8.21
C ASP A 166 -3.48 -11.70 7.01
N ARG A 167 -4.33 -11.63 5.95
CA ARG A 167 -4.23 -12.46 4.74
C ARG A 167 -4.63 -11.67 3.50
N HIS A 168 -4.09 -12.07 2.33
CA HIS A 168 -4.46 -11.49 1.03
C HIS A 168 -5.92 -11.79 0.63
N LEU A 169 -6.57 -12.74 1.27
CA LEU A 169 -7.97 -13.11 1.03
C LEU A 169 -8.96 -11.96 1.27
N GLY A 170 -8.57 -10.92 2.01
CA GLY A 170 -9.35 -9.69 2.17
C GLY A 170 -9.38 -8.79 0.93
N MET A 171 -8.55 -9.07 -0.09
CA MET A 171 -8.47 -8.25 -1.30
C MET A 171 -9.64 -8.49 -2.24
N LYS A 172 -10.06 -7.43 -2.95
CA LYS A 172 -11.21 -7.46 -3.85
C LYS A 172 -10.79 -7.78 -5.28
N ALA A 173 -11.43 -8.78 -5.89
CA ALA A 173 -11.30 -9.11 -7.31
C ALA A 173 -12.29 -8.30 -8.16
N GLY A 174 -12.10 -8.28 -9.50
CA GLY A 174 -13.06 -7.74 -10.45
C GLY A 174 -12.49 -6.83 -11.54
N ILE A 175 -11.20 -6.54 -11.50
CA ILE A 175 -10.52 -5.76 -12.56
C ILE A 175 -10.04 -6.73 -13.64
N SER A 176 -10.28 -6.41 -14.91
CA SER A 176 -9.79 -7.15 -16.06
C SER A 176 -8.88 -6.28 -16.90
N LEU A 177 -7.70 -6.80 -17.24
CA LEU A 177 -6.75 -6.16 -18.16
C LEU A 177 -6.57 -7.04 -19.39
N THR A 178 -6.51 -6.41 -20.55
CA THR A 178 -6.15 -7.06 -21.81
C THR A 178 -4.72 -6.70 -22.18
N TYR A 179 -3.87 -7.68 -22.43
CA TYR A 179 -2.53 -7.41 -22.95
C TYR A 179 -2.61 -6.95 -24.42
N ASN A 180 -2.12 -5.74 -24.68
CA ASN A 180 -2.05 -5.17 -26.02
C ASN A 180 -0.80 -4.28 -26.16
N PRO A 181 0.33 -4.81 -26.69
CA PRO A 181 1.56 -4.04 -26.86
C PRO A 181 1.48 -2.98 -27.97
N GLN A 182 0.44 -2.99 -28.79
CA GLN A 182 0.25 -2.10 -29.94
C GLN A 182 -0.89 -1.07 -29.71
N SER A 183 -1.15 -0.70 -28.48
CA SER A 183 -2.36 0.06 -28.08
C SER A 183 -2.37 1.54 -28.51
N GLU A 184 -1.80 1.89 -29.65
CA GLU A 184 -1.89 3.27 -30.16
C GLU A 184 -3.30 3.66 -30.63
N THR A 185 -4.25 2.73 -30.73
CA THR A 185 -5.51 2.95 -31.46
C THR A 185 -6.80 2.80 -30.69
N ASP A 186 -6.82 2.27 -29.46
CA ASP A 186 -8.09 2.11 -28.74
C ASP A 186 -7.95 2.31 -27.23
N ILE A 187 -8.34 3.49 -26.77
CA ILE A 187 -8.18 3.96 -25.37
C ILE A 187 -9.38 3.53 -24.50
N THR A 188 -10.38 2.86 -25.06
CA THR A 188 -11.63 2.54 -24.36
C THR A 188 -11.49 1.42 -23.34
N ASP A 189 -10.63 0.44 -23.59
CA ASP A 189 -10.47 -0.72 -22.73
C ASP A 189 -9.28 -0.57 -21.77
N SER A 190 -9.37 -1.23 -20.62
CA SER A 190 -8.28 -1.34 -19.65
C SER A 190 -7.21 -2.29 -20.19
N THR A 191 -6.08 -1.73 -20.63
CA THR A 191 -5.02 -2.47 -21.30
C THR A 191 -3.69 -2.41 -20.55
N ALA A 192 -2.92 -3.50 -20.68
CA ALA A 192 -1.49 -3.55 -20.32
C ALA A 192 -0.67 -3.48 -21.63
N THR A 193 0.13 -2.43 -21.78
CA THR A 193 0.98 -2.20 -22.96
C THR A 193 2.36 -2.83 -22.85
N THR A 194 2.88 -2.91 -21.63
CA THR A 194 4.11 -3.65 -21.32
C THR A 194 3.80 -4.68 -20.24
N TRP A 195 4.53 -5.79 -20.28
CA TRP A 195 4.42 -6.83 -19.28
C TRP A 195 5.77 -7.47 -19.04
N ARG A 196 6.20 -7.50 -17.79
CA ARG A 196 7.41 -8.16 -17.35
C ARG A 196 7.09 -9.03 -16.14
N TYR A 197 7.66 -10.21 -16.11
CA TYR A 197 7.54 -11.15 -15.01
C TYR A 197 8.89 -11.77 -14.73
N ALA A 198 9.31 -11.79 -13.48
CA ALA A 198 10.57 -12.32 -13.02
C ALA A 198 10.35 -13.30 -11.87
N GLU A 199 11.13 -14.38 -11.89
CA GLU A 199 11.28 -15.29 -10.77
C GLU A 199 12.71 -15.21 -10.27
N GLN A 200 12.90 -15.11 -8.95
CA GLN A 200 14.20 -14.95 -8.31
C GLN A 200 14.42 -16.06 -7.28
N LEU A 201 15.67 -16.46 -7.15
CA LEU A 201 16.07 -17.37 -6.08
C LEU A 201 15.99 -16.61 -4.74
N CYS A 202 15.24 -17.17 -3.79
CA CYS A 202 15.12 -16.68 -2.41
C CYS A 202 15.54 -17.77 -1.43
N SER A 203 15.76 -17.38 -0.19
CA SER A 203 15.96 -18.35 0.89
C SER A 203 14.71 -19.20 1.07
N ASP A 204 14.87 -20.50 1.05
CA ASP A 204 13.79 -21.48 1.07
C ASP A 204 13.67 -22.25 2.40
N ILE A 205 14.54 -21.93 3.36
CA ILE A 205 14.48 -22.41 4.74
C ILE A 205 14.59 -21.23 5.69
N ARG A 206 13.64 -21.14 6.62
CA ARG A 206 13.69 -20.16 7.72
C ARG A 206 13.69 -20.89 9.04
N VAL A 207 14.70 -20.62 9.88
CA VAL A 207 14.83 -21.15 11.23
C VAL A 207 14.91 -19.99 12.21
N ASP A 208 13.93 -19.87 13.09
CA ASP A 208 13.96 -18.92 14.21
C ASP A 208 14.10 -19.70 15.53
N LYS A 209 15.00 -19.26 16.39
CA LYS A 209 15.26 -19.84 17.70
C LYS A 209 15.18 -18.77 18.78
N ASP A 210 14.64 -19.14 19.94
CA ASP A 210 14.67 -18.31 21.15
C ASP A 210 14.96 -19.14 22.38
N TYR A 211 15.00 -18.49 23.54
CA TYR A 211 15.29 -19.08 24.81
C TYR A 211 14.23 -18.73 25.85
N ASN A 212 13.60 -19.76 26.44
CA ASN A 212 12.65 -19.55 27.50
C ASN A 212 13.35 -19.78 28.87
N GLN A 213 13.47 -18.72 29.66
CA GLN A 213 14.12 -18.77 30.98
C GLN A 213 13.41 -19.69 31.97
N LEU A 214 12.10 -19.88 31.86
CA LEU A 214 11.30 -20.76 32.71
C LEU A 214 11.43 -22.24 32.31
N ARG A 215 11.88 -22.52 31.08
CA ARG A 215 12.08 -23.86 30.52
C ARG A 215 13.43 -23.95 29.79
N PRO A 216 14.55 -23.81 30.51
CA PRO A 216 15.88 -23.66 29.88
C PRO A 216 16.34 -24.88 29.07
N SER A 217 15.81 -26.06 29.33
CA SER A 217 16.11 -27.29 28.59
C SER A 217 15.21 -27.52 27.39
N TYR A 218 14.20 -26.70 27.20
CA TYR A 218 13.28 -26.83 26.08
C TYR A 218 13.86 -26.16 24.82
N PRO A 219 14.06 -26.90 23.71
CA PRO A 219 14.57 -26.32 22.46
C PRO A 219 13.49 -25.53 21.76
N LEU A 220 13.34 -24.24 22.12
CA LEU A 220 12.38 -23.34 21.49
C LEU A 220 12.90 -22.91 20.11
N SER A 221 12.55 -23.69 19.09
CA SER A 221 13.01 -23.49 17.70
C SER A 221 11.92 -23.90 16.71
N HIS A 222 11.69 -23.07 15.71
CA HIS A 222 10.72 -23.30 14.64
C HIS A 222 11.41 -23.21 13.29
N GLN A 223 11.01 -24.08 12.37
CA GLN A 223 11.51 -24.12 11.01
C GLN A 223 10.36 -24.18 10.03
N VAL A 224 10.45 -23.37 8.97
CA VAL A 224 9.64 -23.48 7.77
C VAL A 224 10.57 -23.82 6.61
N THR A 225 10.16 -24.79 5.80
CA THR A 225 10.91 -25.23 4.62
C THR A 225 10.00 -25.14 3.41
N GLY A 226 10.45 -24.41 2.38
CA GLY A 226 9.75 -24.32 1.10
C GLY A 226 9.85 -25.61 0.30
N GLU A 227 9.08 -25.68 -0.78
CA GLU A 227 8.98 -26.88 -1.63
C GLU A 227 10.14 -27.02 -2.63
N VAL A 228 10.84 -25.91 -2.95
CA VAL A 228 11.81 -25.85 -4.05
C VAL A 228 13.20 -25.56 -3.49
N HIS A 229 14.22 -26.27 -4.01
CA HIS A 229 15.65 -26.13 -3.71
C HIS A 229 16.10 -26.58 -2.32
N GLN A 230 15.48 -26.15 -1.22
CA GLN A 230 15.77 -26.55 0.17
C GLN A 230 17.28 -26.49 0.55
N GLN A 231 17.97 -25.43 0.12
CA GLN A 231 19.42 -25.30 0.27
C GLN A 231 19.85 -23.99 0.95
N HIS A 232 19.01 -22.95 0.92
CA HIS A 232 19.35 -21.62 1.40
C HIS A 232 18.60 -21.29 2.67
N GLU A 233 19.30 -21.30 3.80
CA GLU A 233 18.73 -21.08 5.13
C GLU A 233 18.97 -19.66 5.61
N ILE A 234 17.92 -19.05 6.20
CA ILE A 234 18.03 -17.90 7.09
C ILE A 234 17.84 -18.40 8.50
N PHE A 235 18.88 -18.27 9.32
CA PHE A 235 18.85 -18.60 10.74
C PHE A 235 18.86 -17.33 11.59
N GLU A 236 17.92 -17.23 12.56
CA GLU A 236 17.83 -16.14 13.51
C GLU A 236 17.75 -16.70 14.93
N SER A 237 18.69 -16.30 15.80
CA SER A 237 18.76 -16.77 17.18
C SER A 237 18.09 -15.85 18.20
N TYR A 238 17.41 -14.80 17.74
CA TYR A 238 16.61 -13.91 18.56
C TYR A 238 15.19 -13.87 18.01
N GLY A 239 14.49 -14.98 18.22
CA GLY A 239 13.15 -15.22 17.66
C GLY A 239 12.07 -14.29 18.19
N ARG A 240 12.25 -13.74 19.40
CA ARG A 240 11.28 -12.85 20.09
C ARG A 240 9.94 -13.51 20.35
N PHE A 241 9.98 -14.77 20.76
CA PHE A 241 8.83 -15.53 21.21
C PHE A 241 9.20 -16.37 22.45
N GLN A 242 8.23 -16.62 23.30
CA GLN A 242 8.44 -17.38 24.55
C GLN A 242 7.81 -18.76 24.50
N GLU A 243 6.87 -19.00 23.59
CA GLU A 243 6.13 -20.23 23.45
C GLU A 243 5.97 -20.63 21.98
N ASP A 244 5.71 -21.92 21.71
CA ASP A 244 5.49 -22.46 20.38
C ASP A 244 4.28 -21.82 19.68
N ALA A 245 3.24 -21.49 20.44
CA ALA A 245 2.04 -20.86 19.90
C ALA A 245 2.33 -19.47 19.31
N GLU A 246 3.34 -18.75 19.82
CA GLU A 246 3.82 -17.48 19.26
C GLU A 246 4.81 -17.72 18.12
N GLY A 247 5.76 -18.64 18.33
CA GLY A 247 6.89 -18.86 17.45
C GLY A 247 6.51 -19.42 16.08
N LYS A 248 5.53 -20.32 16.01
CA LYS A 248 5.10 -20.94 14.75
C LYS A 248 4.53 -19.92 13.74
N PRO A 249 3.50 -19.10 14.10
CA PRO A 249 2.98 -18.10 13.19
C PRO A 249 4.03 -17.05 12.81
N LEU A 250 4.83 -16.57 13.77
CA LEU A 250 5.88 -15.58 13.49
C LEU A 250 6.94 -16.11 12.51
N ASN A 251 7.37 -17.38 12.69
CA ASN A 251 8.31 -18.02 11.78
C ASN A 251 7.74 -18.15 10.35
N GLN A 252 6.46 -18.51 10.24
CA GLN A 252 5.76 -18.57 8.94
C GLN A 252 5.69 -17.20 8.29
N ILE A 253 5.27 -16.15 9.02
CA ILE A 253 5.20 -14.77 8.52
C ILE A 253 6.56 -14.30 8.01
N ARG A 254 7.63 -14.54 8.77
CA ARG A 254 9.00 -14.16 8.39
C ARG A 254 9.52 -14.93 7.18
N TYR A 255 9.14 -16.20 7.06
CA TYR A 255 9.41 -16.97 5.84
C TYR A 255 8.70 -16.32 4.64
N GLU A 256 7.40 -16.02 4.73
CA GLU A 256 6.64 -15.36 3.67
C GLU A 256 7.21 -13.98 3.31
N GLN A 257 7.66 -13.18 4.29
CA GLN A 257 8.37 -11.92 4.04
C GLN A 257 9.63 -12.12 3.18
N SER A 258 10.39 -13.20 3.42
CA SER A 258 11.57 -13.54 2.63
C SER A 258 11.24 -13.94 1.19
N GLN A 259 9.99 -14.35 0.91
CA GLN A 259 9.49 -14.74 -0.41
C GLN A 259 8.92 -13.58 -1.24
N ASN A 260 8.79 -12.38 -0.70
CA ASN A 260 8.16 -11.24 -1.38
C ASN A 260 8.74 -10.96 -2.78
N GLN A 261 10.04 -11.22 -2.99
CA GLN A 261 10.72 -10.98 -4.26
C GLN A 261 10.82 -12.22 -5.16
N ARG A 262 10.29 -13.36 -4.71
CA ARG A 262 10.41 -14.64 -5.45
C ARG A 262 9.74 -14.58 -6.82
N GLN A 263 8.56 -13.98 -6.90
CA GLN A 263 7.76 -13.88 -8.11
C GLN A 263 7.20 -12.46 -8.20
N VAL A 264 7.76 -11.62 -9.04
CA VAL A 264 7.36 -10.22 -9.17
C VAL A 264 7.17 -9.87 -10.63
N GLY A 265 6.09 -9.15 -10.92
CA GLY A 265 5.83 -8.59 -12.23
C GLY A 265 5.75 -7.08 -12.21
N SER A 266 5.93 -6.48 -13.38
CA SER A 266 5.67 -5.07 -13.64
C SER A 266 4.99 -4.87 -14.98
N ALA A 267 4.14 -3.86 -15.08
CA ALA A 267 3.40 -3.54 -16.28
C ALA A 267 3.16 -2.03 -16.41
N THR A 268 3.03 -1.56 -17.64
CA THR A 268 2.47 -0.24 -17.94
C THR A 268 1.03 -0.42 -18.37
N THR A 269 0.10 0.33 -17.78
CA THR A 269 -1.33 0.21 -18.06
C THR A 269 -2.00 1.59 -18.17
N ASN A 270 -3.26 1.61 -18.62
CA ASN A 270 -4.13 2.80 -18.63
C ASN A 270 -5.31 2.68 -17.63
N CYS A 271 -5.28 1.68 -16.74
CA CYS A 271 -6.39 1.38 -15.83
C CYS A 271 -6.21 2.09 -14.49
N ILE A 272 -6.97 3.16 -14.25
CA ILE A 272 -6.91 3.95 -13.00
C ILE A 272 -7.49 3.20 -11.78
N GLU A 273 -8.29 2.16 -12.02
CA GLU A 273 -8.96 1.37 -10.97
C GLU A 273 -8.01 0.42 -10.23
N LEU A 274 -6.80 0.20 -10.79
CA LEU A 274 -5.76 -0.59 -10.12
C LEU A 274 -5.30 0.12 -8.84
N ALA A 275 -5.34 -0.59 -7.73
CA ALA A 275 -4.92 -0.09 -6.43
C ALA A 275 -4.45 -1.26 -5.54
N PRO A 276 -3.62 -1.03 -4.53
CA PRO A 276 -3.35 -2.02 -3.49
C PRO A 276 -4.66 -2.53 -2.87
N GLY A 277 -4.71 -3.82 -2.51
CA GLY A 277 -5.94 -4.47 -2.06
C GLY A 277 -6.86 -4.93 -3.19
N ARG A 278 -6.42 -4.82 -4.46
CA ARG A 278 -7.15 -5.32 -5.63
C ARG A 278 -6.45 -6.50 -6.28
N ILE A 279 -7.28 -7.42 -6.78
CA ILE A 279 -6.87 -8.53 -7.63
C ILE A 279 -7.41 -8.28 -9.03
N PHE A 280 -6.56 -8.43 -10.04
CA PHE A 280 -6.93 -8.29 -11.44
C PHE A 280 -6.63 -9.56 -12.24
N THR A 281 -7.32 -9.74 -13.36
CA THR A 281 -7.11 -10.83 -14.30
C THR A 281 -6.46 -10.27 -15.57
N LEU A 282 -5.38 -10.89 -16.03
CA LEU A 282 -4.80 -10.60 -17.34
C LEU A 282 -5.35 -11.58 -18.38
N SER A 283 -5.59 -11.08 -19.58
CA SER A 283 -6.01 -11.86 -20.76
C SER A 283 -5.21 -11.48 -22.00
N ASN A 284 -5.29 -12.31 -23.04
CA ASN A 284 -4.66 -12.11 -24.35
C ASN A 284 -3.13 -12.04 -24.37
N HIS A 285 -2.46 -12.43 -23.32
CA HIS A 285 -1.01 -12.55 -23.34
C HIS A 285 -0.59 -13.82 -24.14
N PRO A 286 0.44 -13.75 -25.04
CA PRO A 286 0.89 -14.90 -25.83
C PRO A 286 1.32 -16.10 -25.01
N SER A 287 1.90 -15.87 -23.82
CA SER A 287 2.21 -16.94 -22.87
C SER A 287 1.00 -17.27 -22.01
N PRO A 288 0.41 -18.48 -22.12
CA PRO A 288 -0.81 -18.85 -21.39
C PRO A 288 -0.69 -18.73 -19.88
N ARG A 289 0.49 -18.96 -19.30
CA ARG A 289 0.73 -18.87 -17.86
C ARG A 289 0.58 -17.44 -17.30
N MET A 290 0.64 -16.41 -18.15
CA MET A 290 0.42 -15.03 -17.75
C MET A 290 -1.07 -14.66 -17.69
N ASN A 291 -1.93 -15.41 -18.41
CA ASN A 291 -3.37 -15.19 -18.43
C ASN A 291 -4.04 -15.79 -17.17
N THR A 292 -3.78 -15.14 -16.05
CA THR A 292 -4.25 -15.58 -14.72
C THR A 292 -4.55 -14.37 -13.84
N THR A 293 -4.79 -14.60 -12.57
CA THR A 293 -5.08 -13.59 -11.57
C THR A 293 -3.81 -13.13 -10.84
N TRP A 294 -3.72 -11.83 -10.61
CA TRP A 294 -2.59 -11.15 -10.00
C TRP A 294 -3.06 -10.19 -8.93
N GLN A 295 -2.29 -10.00 -7.87
CA GLN A 295 -2.55 -8.99 -6.85
C GLN A 295 -1.65 -7.76 -7.03
N VAL A 296 -2.23 -6.58 -6.84
CA VAL A 296 -1.52 -5.31 -6.93
C VAL A 296 -0.70 -5.09 -5.66
N ILE A 297 0.61 -4.89 -5.82
CA ILE A 297 1.52 -4.53 -4.72
C ILE A 297 1.73 -3.02 -4.66
N SER A 298 2.02 -2.40 -5.80
CA SER A 298 2.13 -0.94 -5.88
C SER A 298 1.73 -0.46 -7.26
N VAL A 299 1.28 0.78 -7.32
CA VAL A 299 0.95 1.44 -8.58
C VAL A 299 1.26 2.93 -8.49
N SER A 300 1.82 3.47 -9.57
CA SER A 300 2.02 4.90 -9.76
C SER A 300 1.19 5.34 -10.95
N HIS A 301 0.17 6.13 -10.69
CA HIS A 301 -0.69 6.71 -11.73
C HIS A 301 -0.20 8.11 -12.08
N HIS A 302 -0.15 8.39 -13.37
CA HIS A 302 0.17 9.70 -13.91
C HIS A 302 -0.93 10.13 -14.88
N GLY A 303 -1.51 11.30 -14.65
CA GLY A 303 -2.54 11.87 -15.51
C GLY A 303 -2.24 13.30 -15.88
N VAL A 304 -2.42 13.62 -17.16
CA VAL A 304 -2.25 14.97 -17.71
C VAL A 304 -3.52 15.40 -18.43
N GLN A 305 -4.00 16.58 -18.10
CA GLN A 305 -5.11 17.25 -18.79
C GLN A 305 -4.64 18.63 -19.25
N PRO A 306 -4.29 18.79 -20.55
CA PRO A 306 -3.86 20.07 -21.08
C PRO A 306 -4.91 21.15 -20.89
N LEU A 307 -4.46 22.40 -20.66
CA LEU A 307 -5.35 23.56 -20.65
C LEU A 307 -5.94 23.80 -22.04
N ALA A 308 -7.21 24.19 -22.08
CA ALA A 308 -7.92 24.46 -23.33
C ALA A 308 -7.25 25.54 -24.22
N ASP A 309 -6.47 26.43 -23.58
CA ASP A 309 -5.78 27.56 -24.24
C ASP A 309 -4.41 27.16 -24.82
N ASN A 310 -3.91 25.95 -24.51
CA ASN A 310 -2.65 25.47 -25.08
C ASN A 310 -2.92 24.89 -26.46
N SER A 311 -2.62 25.66 -27.48
CA SER A 311 -2.69 25.26 -28.89
C SER A 311 -1.68 24.16 -29.28
N GLY A 312 -1.08 23.47 -28.34
CA GLY A 312 0.02 22.51 -28.50
C GLY A 312 -0.38 21.04 -28.68
N GLY A 313 -1.65 20.73 -28.92
CA GLY A 313 -2.06 19.45 -29.52
C GLY A 313 -1.87 18.14 -28.75
N GLU A 314 -1.36 18.14 -27.52
CA GLU A 314 -1.33 16.91 -26.71
C GLU A 314 -2.69 16.69 -26.03
N GLY A 315 -3.28 15.52 -26.26
CA GLY A 315 -4.54 15.11 -25.65
C GLY A 315 -4.39 14.75 -24.18
N THR A 316 -5.52 14.51 -23.49
CA THR A 316 -5.52 13.96 -22.13
C THR A 316 -4.82 12.60 -22.10
N GLN A 317 -3.88 12.43 -21.18
CA GLN A 317 -3.11 11.21 -21.02
C GLN A 317 -3.32 10.61 -19.64
N LEU A 318 -3.40 9.28 -19.57
CA LEU A 318 -3.40 8.50 -18.35
C LEU A 318 -2.52 7.28 -18.54
N SER A 319 -1.51 7.14 -17.68
CA SER A 319 -0.62 5.98 -17.68
C SER A 319 -0.31 5.55 -16.24
N ASN A 320 -0.09 4.25 -16.06
CA ASN A 320 0.23 3.68 -14.76
C ASN A 320 1.43 2.76 -14.86
N GLN A 321 2.27 2.80 -13.84
CA GLN A 321 3.31 1.80 -13.61
C GLN A 321 2.86 0.90 -12.46
N LEU A 322 2.65 -0.37 -12.78
CA LEU A 322 2.11 -1.39 -11.87
C LEU A 322 3.20 -2.36 -11.45
N SER A 323 3.26 -2.71 -10.15
CA SER A 323 3.97 -3.87 -9.63
C SER A 323 2.96 -4.85 -9.04
N PHE A 324 3.14 -6.14 -9.33
CA PHE A 324 2.21 -7.20 -8.96
C PHE A 324 2.93 -8.52 -8.68
N ILE A 325 2.23 -9.42 -8.00
CA ILE A 325 2.65 -10.81 -7.76
C ILE A 325 1.48 -11.76 -8.06
N PRO A 326 1.69 -13.08 -8.16
CA PRO A 326 0.59 -14.03 -8.27
C PRO A 326 -0.43 -13.87 -7.15
N SER A 327 -1.73 -13.95 -7.47
CA SER A 327 -2.79 -13.77 -6.48
C SER A 327 -2.83 -14.86 -5.39
N THR A 328 -2.12 -15.96 -5.61
CA THR A 328 -2.01 -17.09 -4.66
C THR A 328 -0.85 -16.94 -3.67
N GLN A 329 0.03 -15.97 -3.88
CA GLN A 329 1.20 -15.73 -3.03
C GLN A 329 0.81 -14.78 -1.89
N GLU A 330 1.14 -15.15 -0.65
CA GLU A 330 1.08 -14.19 0.47
C GLU A 330 2.22 -13.19 0.36
N TRP A 331 1.88 -11.92 0.32
CA TRP A 331 2.83 -10.83 0.48
C TRP A 331 2.75 -10.31 1.90
N ARG A 332 3.88 -10.08 2.53
CA ARG A 332 3.95 -9.56 3.90
C ARG A 332 4.67 -8.22 3.94
N PRO A 333 4.18 -7.26 4.77
CA PRO A 333 4.88 -5.98 4.90
C PRO A 333 6.30 -6.21 5.41
N PRO A 334 7.32 -5.50 4.88
CA PRO A 334 8.70 -5.66 5.33
C PRO A 334 8.83 -5.30 6.81
N TYR A 335 9.21 -6.26 7.62
CA TYR A 335 9.46 -6.04 9.04
C TYR A 335 10.85 -5.44 9.23
N ARG A 336 10.91 -4.34 9.96
CA ARG A 336 12.18 -3.73 10.39
C ARG A 336 12.33 -3.94 11.87
N TYR A 337 13.35 -4.68 12.23
CA TYR A 337 13.73 -4.84 13.62
C TYR A 337 14.10 -3.49 14.23
N LYS A 338 13.52 -3.18 15.40
CA LYS A 338 13.97 -2.07 16.23
C LYS A 338 14.73 -2.66 17.41
N PRO A 339 16.04 -2.40 17.55
CA PRO A 339 16.85 -2.89 18.67
C PRO A 339 16.41 -2.33 20.02
#